data_372821f6a805a00bdf9c0a9b19f91740
#
_entry.id   372821f6a805a00bdf9c0a9b19f91740
#
_cell.length_a   1.000
_cell.length_b   1.000
_cell.length_c   1.000
_cell.angle_alpha   90.00
_cell.angle_beta   90.00
_cell.angle_gamma   90.00
#
_symmetry.space_group_name_H-M   'P 1'
#
loop_
_entity.id
_entity.type
_entity.pdbx_description
1 polymer ?
#
loop_
_entity_poly.entity_id
_entity_poly.type
_entity_poly.pdbx_seq_one_letter_code
_entity_poly.pdbx_strand_id
1 'polypeptide(L)'
;DNSAQYDAYKWEVKRINKNENNNEEDKVFKKPRDAYFDDRYFNGLSFDFSYNNPRGLQDSLNLEEFKRFYRLGDSVVVKFSKMDKNTFTFFQKKGAQLSSNASPFASPINIPSNISGGALGIWAGFSPCYDTLYCIP
;
A
#
# COMPACT_ATOMS: atom_id res chain seq x y z
N ASP A 1 0.65 -8.18 -31.45
CA ASP A 1 0.82 -8.77 -30.12
C ASP A 1 0.40 -7.72 -29.09
N ASN A 2 -0.92 -7.64 -28.86
CA ASN A 2 -1.45 -6.81 -27.80
C ASN A 2 -1.15 -7.51 -26.45
N SER A 3 0.07 -7.41 -25.98
CA SER A 3 0.34 -7.65 -24.57
C SER A 3 -0.54 -6.66 -23.80
N ALA A 4 -1.55 -7.19 -23.15
CA ALA A 4 -2.58 -6.44 -22.47
C ALA A 4 -1.93 -5.32 -21.68
N GLN A 5 -2.24 -4.08 -22.05
CA GLN A 5 -1.72 -2.89 -21.38
C GLN A 5 -2.43 -2.84 -20.05
N TYR A 6 -1.78 -3.35 -19.02
CA TYR A 6 -2.26 -3.23 -17.64
C TYR A 6 -1.66 -2.01 -16.98
N ASP A 7 -2.40 -1.45 -16.09
CA ASP A 7 -1.98 -0.34 -15.25
C ASP A 7 -1.57 -0.85 -13.87
N ALA A 8 -0.68 -0.14 -13.21
CA ALA A 8 -0.18 -0.49 -11.89
C ALA A 8 -0.51 0.60 -10.89
N TYR A 9 -0.85 0.18 -9.70
CA TYR A 9 -1.42 1.05 -8.68
C TYR A 9 -0.79 0.82 -7.31
N LYS A 10 -0.83 1.90 -6.51
CA LYS A 10 -0.52 1.90 -5.09
C LYS A 10 -1.69 2.55 -4.36
N TRP A 11 -2.07 2.00 -3.23
CA TRP A 11 -3.04 2.64 -2.36
C TRP A 11 -2.54 2.74 -0.93
N GLU A 12 -2.98 3.75 -0.24
CA GLU A 12 -2.62 4.12 1.12
C GLU A 12 -3.85 4.70 1.81
N VAL A 13 -3.91 4.58 3.12
CA VAL A 13 -5.03 5.08 3.92
C VAL A 13 -4.54 5.94 5.07
N LYS A 14 -5.36 6.91 5.45
CA LYS A 14 -5.09 7.79 6.58
C LYS A 14 -6.40 8.10 7.31
N ARG A 15 -6.51 7.80 8.58
CA ARG A 15 -7.61 8.27 9.41
C ARG A 15 -7.36 9.73 9.77
N ILE A 16 -8.37 10.57 9.58
CA ILE A 16 -8.27 12.03 9.72
C ILE A 16 -9.04 12.62 10.89
N ASN A 17 -9.77 11.79 11.64
CA ASN A 17 -10.49 12.26 12.82
C ASN A 17 -10.06 11.53 14.09
N LYS A 18 -10.21 12.25 15.20
CA LYS A 18 -10.13 11.67 16.53
C LYS A 18 -11.51 11.11 16.89
N ASN A 19 -11.53 9.89 17.35
CA ASN A 19 -12.74 9.26 17.86
C ASN A 19 -12.77 9.43 19.39
N GLU A 20 -13.98 9.48 19.99
CA GLU A 20 -14.21 9.61 21.43
C GLU A 20 -13.52 8.52 22.27
N ASN A 21 -13.10 7.43 21.66
CA ASN A 21 -12.43 6.30 22.28
C ASN A 21 -10.89 6.33 22.18
N ASN A 22 -10.25 7.51 22.18
CA ASN A 22 -8.80 7.68 22.16
C ASN A 22 -8.05 7.24 20.89
N ASN A 23 -8.73 7.09 19.77
CA ASN A 23 -8.04 6.88 18.51
C ASN A 23 -7.48 8.21 18.01
N GLU A 24 -6.17 8.31 18.02
CA GLU A 24 -5.48 9.47 17.46
C GLU A 24 -5.62 9.49 15.93
N GLU A 25 -5.69 10.69 15.37
CA GLU A 25 -5.50 10.92 13.96
C GLU A 25 -4.18 10.31 13.47
N ASP A 26 -4.19 9.65 12.31
CA ASP A 26 -2.96 9.16 11.71
C ASP A 26 -2.08 10.35 11.25
N LYS A 27 -0.82 10.38 11.65
CA LYS A 27 0.11 11.44 11.23
C LYS A 27 0.51 11.29 9.76
N VAL A 28 0.57 10.06 9.27
CA VAL A 28 1.01 9.73 7.92
C VAL A 28 0.08 8.72 7.25
N PHE A 29 0.11 8.67 5.94
CA PHE A 29 -0.56 7.61 5.19
C PHE A 29 0.08 6.25 5.51
N LYS A 30 -0.77 5.28 5.85
CA LYS A 30 -0.38 3.91 6.14
C LYS A 30 -0.58 3.03 4.90
N LYS A 31 0.33 2.11 4.71
CA LYS A 31 0.30 1.14 3.61
C LYS A 31 -0.30 -0.18 4.08
N PRO A 32 -1.37 -0.67 3.47
CA PRO A 32 -1.81 -2.05 3.66
C PRO A 32 -0.76 -3.05 3.17
N ARG A 33 -0.93 -4.31 3.56
CA ARG A 33 0.01 -5.38 3.18
C ARG A 33 0.14 -5.51 1.66
N ASP A 34 -0.98 -5.47 0.95
CA ASP A 34 -1.07 -5.61 -0.50
C ASP A 34 -1.35 -4.26 -1.18
N ALA A 35 -0.55 -3.24 -0.78
CA ALA A 35 -0.73 -1.87 -1.25
C ALA A 35 -0.35 -1.66 -2.72
N TYR A 36 0.37 -2.58 -3.33
CA TYR A 36 0.80 -2.52 -4.72
C TYR A 36 0.16 -3.64 -5.52
N PHE A 37 -0.55 -3.31 -6.59
CA PHE A 37 -1.20 -4.27 -7.47
C PHE A 37 -1.27 -3.75 -8.91
N ASP A 38 -1.59 -4.63 -9.84
CA ASP A 38 -1.91 -4.28 -11.22
C ASP A 38 -3.31 -4.79 -11.60
N ASP A 39 -3.89 -4.22 -12.63
CA ASP A 39 -5.23 -4.56 -13.09
C ASP A 39 -5.27 -5.65 -14.17
N ARG A 40 -4.20 -6.38 -14.34
CA ARG A 40 -4.01 -7.38 -15.39
C ARG A 40 -5.16 -8.38 -15.52
N TYR A 41 -5.78 -8.75 -14.39
CA TYR A 41 -6.84 -9.75 -14.34
C TYR A 41 -8.25 -9.16 -14.20
N PHE A 42 -8.38 -7.85 -14.02
CA PHE A 42 -9.66 -7.19 -13.78
C PHE A 42 -9.78 -5.82 -14.46
N ASN A 43 -8.92 -5.56 -15.45
CA ASN A 43 -8.97 -4.32 -16.23
C ASN A 43 -10.36 -4.13 -16.88
N GLY A 44 -10.98 -2.97 -16.62
CA GLY A 44 -12.32 -2.66 -17.08
C GLY A 44 -13.45 -3.26 -16.23
N LEU A 45 -13.15 -3.99 -15.15
CA LEU A 45 -14.14 -4.50 -14.22
C LEU A 45 -14.31 -3.55 -13.02
N SER A 46 -15.52 -3.50 -12.49
CA SER A 46 -15.82 -2.86 -11.20
C SER A 46 -16.03 -3.95 -10.16
N PHE A 47 -15.39 -3.82 -9.01
CA PHE A 47 -15.51 -4.80 -7.92
C PHE A 47 -15.32 -4.13 -6.56
N ASP A 48 -15.92 -4.72 -5.54
CA ASP A 48 -15.72 -4.33 -4.15
C ASP A 48 -14.60 -5.17 -3.54
N PHE A 49 -13.73 -4.53 -2.77
CA PHE A 49 -12.72 -5.24 -2.01
C PHE A 49 -12.68 -4.79 -0.56
N SER A 50 -12.30 -5.70 0.32
CA SER A 50 -12.20 -5.44 1.76
C SER A 50 -10.76 -5.49 2.22
N TYR A 51 -10.41 -4.65 3.18
CA TYR A 51 -9.08 -4.65 3.78
C TYR A 51 -9.15 -4.32 5.28
N ASN A 52 -8.15 -4.77 6.00
CA ASN A 52 -7.98 -4.40 7.40
C ASN A 52 -7.16 -3.12 7.52
N ASN A 53 -7.47 -2.30 8.52
CA ASN A 53 -6.68 -1.11 8.80
C ASN A 53 -5.19 -1.49 8.96
N PRO A 54 -4.28 -0.93 8.17
CA PRO A 54 -2.87 -1.24 8.26
C PRO A 54 -2.29 -0.76 9.59
N ARG A 55 -1.41 -1.58 10.18
CA ARG A 55 -0.67 -1.18 11.38
C ARG A 55 0.31 -0.06 11.05
N GLY A 56 0.43 0.93 11.92
CA GLY A 56 1.53 1.87 11.89
C GLY A 56 2.84 1.21 12.32
N LEU A 57 3.96 1.75 11.87
CA LEU A 57 5.29 1.28 12.28
C LEU A 57 5.55 1.42 13.81
N GLN A 58 4.78 2.26 14.49
CA GLN A 58 4.88 2.52 15.93
C GLN A 58 3.83 1.79 16.76
N ASP A 59 2.93 1.01 16.14
CA ASP A 59 1.97 0.23 16.89
C ASP A 59 2.70 -0.93 17.58
N SER A 60 2.94 -0.80 18.88
CA SER A 60 3.55 -1.85 19.68
C SER A 60 2.71 -3.12 19.60
N LEU A 61 3.35 -4.28 19.58
CA LEU A 61 2.72 -5.59 19.48
C LEU A 61 1.67 -5.88 20.57
N ASN A 62 1.66 -5.09 21.65
CA ASN A 62 0.81 -5.27 22.82
C ASN A 62 -0.43 -4.38 22.89
N LEU A 63 -0.67 -3.53 21.90
CA LEU A 63 -1.84 -2.67 21.91
C LEU A 63 -2.98 -3.31 21.12
N GLU A 64 -3.91 -3.83 21.89
CA GLU A 64 -5.31 -4.20 21.63
C GLU A 64 -5.71 -4.39 20.16
N GLU A 65 -6.28 -5.55 19.86
CA GLU A 65 -6.91 -5.91 18.57
C GLU A 65 -7.78 -4.79 17.98
N PHE A 66 -8.28 -3.90 18.83
CA PHE A 66 -9.17 -2.81 18.48
C PHE A 66 -8.56 -1.72 17.57
N LYS A 67 -7.25 -1.58 17.50
CA LYS A 67 -6.62 -0.59 16.61
C LYS A 67 -6.56 -1.03 15.14
N ARG A 68 -6.90 -2.28 14.86
CA ARG A 68 -6.86 -2.84 13.51
C ARG A 68 -8.13 -2.56 12.69
N PHE A 69 -9.20 -2.14 13.33
CA PHE A 69 -10.48 -1.94 12.67
C PHE A 69 -10.85 -0.47 12.66
N TYR A 70 -11.53 -0.06 11.63
CA TYR A 70 -12.24 1.20 11.65
C TYR A 70 -13.49 1.07 12.48
N ARG A 71 -13.90 2.16 13.10
CA ARG A 71 -15.09 2.21 13.97
C ARG A 71 -16.12 3.15 13.37
N LEU A 72 -17.35 3.02 13.81
CA LEU A 72 -18.40 3.99 13.50
C LEU A 72 -17.95 5.40 13.88
N GLY A 73 -18.12 6.34 12.94
CA GLY A 73 -17.67 7.72 13.08
C GLY A 73 -16.23 7.98 12.60
N ASP A 74 -15.46 6.96 12.25
CA ASP A 74 -14.15 7.16 11.63
C ASP A 74 -14.30 7.77 10.23
N SER A 75 -13.40 8.71 9.92
CA SER A 75 -13.24 9.28 8.59
C SER A 75 -11.86 8.91 8.06
N VAL A 76 -11.84 8.26 6.92
CA VAL A 76 -10.62 7.66 6.35
C VAL A 76 -10.40 8.19 4.95
N VAL A 77 -9.28 8.86 4.73
CA VAL A 77 -8.85 9.24 3.38
C VAL A 77 -8.13 8.07 2.75
N VAL A 78 -8.63 7.64 1.60
CA VAL A 78 -7.96 6.70 0.72
C VAL A 78 -7.19 7.49 -0.32
N LYS A 79 -5.90 7.22 -0.45
CA LYS A 79 -5.05 7.74 -1.50
C LYS A 79 -4.73 6.63 -2.47
N PHE A 80 -5.21 6.76 -3.67
CA PHE A 80 -5.01 5.81 -4.77
C PHE A 80 -4.09 6.44 -5.79
N SER A 81 -2.99 5.78 -6.15
CA SER A 81 -1.97 6.36 -7.03
C SER A 81 -1.63 5.40 -8.16
N LYS A 82 -1.73 5.89 -9.39
CA LYS A 82 -1.19 5.20 -10.56
C LYS A 82 0.34 5.36 -10.60
N MET A 83 1.03 4.33 -11.05
CA MET A 83 2.48 4.31 -11.23
C MET A 83 2.86 3.60 -12.54
N ASP A 84 4.11 3.82 -12.99
CA ASP A 84 4.64 3.09 -14.12
C ASP A 84 5.06 1.64 -13.76
N LYS A 85 5.17 0.79 -14.77
CA LYS A 85 5.47 -0.64 -14.62
C LYS A 85 6.84 -0.91 -13.98
N ASN A 86 7.83 -0.07 -14.24
CA ASN A 86 9.16 -0.26 -13.67
C ASN A 86 9.14 0.00 -12.18
N THR A 87 8.44 1.05 -11.76
CA THR A 87 8.19 1.38 -10.36
C THR A 87 7.45 0.23 -9.65
N PHE A 88 6.41 -0.30 -10.27
CA PHE A 88 5.67 -1.45 -9.74
C PHE A 88 6.58 -2.68 -9.58
N THR A 89 7.35 -3.04 -10.62
CA THR A 89 8.29 -4.16 -10.59
C THR A 89 9.34 -3.99 -9.49
N PHE A 90 9.85 -2.78 -9.30
CA PHE A 90 10.77 -2.48 -8.20
C PHE A 90 10.15 -2.80 -6.84
N PHE A 91 8.94 -2.29 -6.57
CA PHE A 91 8.29 -2.51 -5.27
C PHE A 91 7.89 -3.95 -5.04
N GLN A 92 7.44 -4.66 -6.08
CA GLN A 92 7.17 -6.10 -6.00
C GLN A 92 8.42 -6.90 -5.62
N LYS A 93 9.51 -6.70 -6.35
CA LYS A 93 10.77 -7.41 -6.09
C LYS A 93 11.37 -7.04 -4.75
N LYS A 94 11.32 -5.75 -4.37
CA LYS A 94 11.72 -5.31 -3.03
C LYS A 94 10.91 -5.99 -1.93
N GLY A 95 9.60 -6.09 -2.09
CA GLY A 95 8.73 -6.78 -1.13
C GLY A 95 9.06 -8.26 -1.03
N ALA A 96 9.24 -8.94 -2.15
CA ALA A 96 9.65 -10.34 -2.21
C ALA A 96 11.02 -10.56 -1.53
N GLN A 97 12.00 -9.69 -1.78
CA GLN A 97 13.32 -9.77 -1.14
C GLN A 97 13.22 -9.61 0.37
N LEU A 98 12.45 -8.63 0.85
CA LEU A 98 12.28 -8.43 2.29
C LEU A 98 11.58 -9.61 2.97
N SER A 99 10.63 -10.26 2.28
CA SER A 99 9.96 -11.45 2.77
C SER A 99 10.86 -12.68 2.75
N SER A 100 11.75 -12.79 1.75
CA SER A 100 12.67 -13.93 1.60
C SER A 100 13.88 -13.87 2.54
N ASN A 101 14.28 -12.68 2.97
CA ASN A 101 15.40 -12.51 3.93
C ASN A 101 15.16 -13.20 5.28
N ALA A 102 13.95 -13.61 5.57
CA ALA A 102 13.63 -14.45 6.74
C ALA A 102 14.08 -15.92 6.58
N SER A 103 14.48 -16.35 5.37
CA SER A 103 14.93 -17.70 5.08
C SER A 103 16.43 -17.73 4.76
N PRO A 104 17.24 -18.53 5.46
CA PRO A 104 18.67 -18.64 5.17
C PRO A 104 18.97 -19.30 3.81
N PHE A 105 17.96 -19.87 3.16
CA PHE A 105 18.08 -20.54 1.85
C PHE A 105 17.51 -19.71 0.70
N ALA A 106 17.11 -18.46 0.96
CA ALA A 106 16.56 -17.60 -0.09
C ALA A 106 17.65 -17.12 -1.05
N SER A 107 17.40 -17.28 -2.33
CA SER A 107 18.26 -16.70 -3.37
C SER A 107 18.08 -15.18 -3.44
N PRO A 108 19.13 -14.41 -3.65
CA PRO A 108 19.03 -12.97 -3.86
C PRO A 108 18.14 -12.65 -5.06
N ILE A 109 17.25 -11.68 -4.90
CA ILE A 109 16.40 -11.19 -5.98
C ILE A 109 17.06 -9.96 -6.60
N ASN A 110 17.25 -9.99 -7.92
CA ASN A 110 17.73 -8.81 -8.63
C ASN A 110 16.62 -7.73 -8.69
N ILE A 111 16.81 -6.67 -7.92
CA ILE A 111 15.89 -5.53 -7.88
C ILE A 111 16.32 -4.52 -8.93
N PRO A 112 15.46 -4.15 -9.92
CA PRO A 112 15.83 -3.19 -10.94
C PRO A 112 16.04 -1.80 -10.32
N SER A 113 16.99 -1.04 -10.87
CA SER A 113 17.24 0.35 -10.50
C SER A 113 17.17 1.21 -11.77
N ASN A 114 16.59 2.40 -11.67
CA ASN A 114 16.64 3.40 -12.74
C ASN A 114 17.55 4.59 -12.37
N ILE A 115 18.36 4.44 -11.32
CA ILE A 115 19.36 5.42 -10.90
C ILE A 115 20.71 4.99 -11.43
N SER A 116 21.42 5.90 -12.08
CA SER A 116 22.79 5.69 -12.58
C SER A 116 23.84 6.03 -11.51
N GLY A 117 25.10 5.70 -11.78
CA GLY A 117 26.22 6.04 -10.88
C GLY A 117 26.43 5.09 -9.72
N GLY A 118 25.96 3.83 -9.81
CA GLY A 118 26.20 2.78 -8.80
C GLY A 118 25.25 2.83 -7.60
N ALA A 119 24.32 3.76 -7.54
CA ALA A 119 23.29 3.78 -6.52
C ALA A 119 22.18 2.79 -6.86
N LEU A 120 21.62 2.15 -5.83
CA LEU A 120 20.44 1.28 -5.95
C LEU A 120 19.20 2.03 -5.52
N GLY A 121 18.18 2.04 -6.36
CA GLY A 121 16.92 2.70 -6.04
C GLY A 121 16.02 2.92 -7.25
N ILE A 122 14.93 3.62 -7.02
CA ILE A 122 13.99 4.01 -8.06
C ILE A 122 13.60 5.47 -7.92
N TRP A 123 13.72 6.19 -9.00
CA TRP A 123 13.07 7.49 -9.19
C TRP A 123 11.68 7.22 -9.77
N ALA A 124 10.64 7.59 -9.06
CA ALA A 124 9.27 7.24 -9.40
C ALA A 124 8.33 8.43 -9.32
N GLY A 125 7.47 8.56 -10.32
CA GLY A 125 6.33 9.47 -10.33
C GLY A 125 5.04 8.75 -9.95
N PHE A 126 4.18 9.44 -9.20
CA PHE A 126 2.86 8.95 -8.83
C PHE A 126 1.80 9.96 -9.24
N SER A 127 0.68 9.49 -9.77
CA SER A 127 -0.50 10.30 -10.03
C SER A 127 -1.58 9.94 -8.99
N PRO A 128 -1.66 10.68 -7.87
CA PRO A 128 -2.59 10.35 -6.80
C PRO A 128 -3.98 10.91 -7.07
N CYS A 129 -5.00 10.14 -6.71
CA CYS A 129 -6.35 10.61 -6.42
C CYS A 129 -6.71 10.30 -4.97
N TYR A 130 -7.67 11.03 -4.43
CA TYR A 130 -8.07 10.94 -3.04
C TYR A 130 -9.58 10.81 -2.95
N ASP A 131 -10.03 9.98 -2.03
CA ASP A 131 -11.43 9.88 -1.64
C ASP A 131 -11.54 9.75 -0.13
N THR A 132 -12.68 10.11 0.44
CA THR A 132 -12.93 10.03 1.88
C THR A 132 -14.09 9.10 2.17
N LEU A 133 -13.80 8.06 2.93
CA LEU A 133 -14.79 7.11 3.42
C LEU A 133 -15.22 7.49 4.84
N TYR A 134 -16.52 7.46 5.07
CA TYR A 134 -17.12 7.68 6.38
C TYR A 134 -17.68 6.36 6.90
N CYS A 135 -17.23 5.91 8.06
CA CYS A 135 -17.73 4.70 8.69
C CYS A 135 -19.06 5.01 9.39
N ILE A 136 -20.14 4.86 8.67
CA ILE A 136 -21.52 5.08 9.14
C ILE A 136 -22.21 3.74 9.46
N PRO A 137 -23.29 3.73 10.28
CA PRO A 137 -24.08 2.54 10.56
C PRO A 137 -24.66 1.91 9.31
#